data_584befb2c3736a125e9fd5e5fc90e0db
#
_entry.id   584befb2c3736a125e9fd5e5fc90e0db
#
_cell.length_a   1.000
_cell.length_b   1.000
_cell.length_c   1.000
_cell.angle_alpha   90.00
_cell.angle_beta   90.00
_cell.angle_gamma   90.00
#
_symmetry.space_group_name_H-M   'P 1'
#
loop_
_entity.id
_entity.type
_entity.pdbx_description
1 polymer ?
#
loop_
_entity_poly.entity_id
_entity_poly.type
_entity_poly.pdbx_seq_one_letter_code
_entity_poly.pdbx_strand_id
1 'polypeptide(L)'
;MMFIYKYLYPRFALLACLFNALILPNMITLLMGFQLKTDHLLVMHEVIQWIAEFLLWGTVLLFLIVMTALEKKHIVNTYCLVAKRFPDSILVHSVSAMFARFFLECLKRNVSTQNTLHILSQVKQQPCVSYIAKEIDEHLMRGETLIEAIQKTHIEKALLRFLKIAVFSSSSEEMLEGYLQIVEIRKQQAIKRYSTYIQLISYSVIAIVLIFVYQILMMPMTMLQNL
;
A
#
# COMPACT_ATOMS: atom_id res chain seq x y z
N MET A 1 2.48 4.47 7.20
CA MET A 1 1.77 3.51 6.33
C MET A 1 2.64 2.31 5.92
N MET A 2 3.86 2.48 5.46
CA MET A 2 4.81 1.38 5.16
C MET A 2 5.08 0.43 6.33
N PHE A 3 5.06 0.90 7.59
CA PHE A 3 5.28 0.07 8.78
C PHE A 3 4.18 -0.96 9.03
N ILE A 4 2.91 -0.60 8.81
CA ILE A 4 1.77 -1.51 9.04
C ILE A 4 1.76 -2.61 7.97
N TYR A 5 1.99 -2.30 6.70
CA TYR A 5 2.10 -3.30 5.64
C TYR A 5 3.29 -4.24 5.82
N LYS A 6 4.43 -3.71 6.26
CA LYS A 6 5.66 -4.50 6.49
C LYS A 6 5.51 -5.55 7.59
N TYR A 7 4.65 -5.30 8.59
CA TYR A 7 4.45 -6.23 9.73
C TYR A 7 3.15 -7.04 9.65
N LEU A 8 2.09 -6.53 9.01
CA LEU A 8 0.81 -7.23 8.96
C LEU A 8 0.79 -8.31 7.87
N TYR A 9 1.37 -8.03 6.71
CA TYR A 9 1.36 -8.93 5.57
C TYR A 9 2.11 -10.25 5.81
N PRO A 10 3.35 -10.28 6.35
CA PRO A 10 4.03 -11.54 6.64
C PRO A 10 3.34 -12.35 7.73
N ARG A 11 2.65 -11.72 8.68
CA ARG A 11 1.88 -12.43 9.71
C ARG A 11 0.63 -13.10 9.15
N PHE A 12 -0.07 -12.47 8.21
CA PHE A 12 -1.22 -13.08 7.53
C PHE A 12 -0.81 -14.24 6.62
N ALA A 13 0.26 -14.09 5.86
CA ALA A 13 0.83 -15.16 5.04
C ALA A 13 1.32 -16.33 5.91
N LEU A 14 1.94 -16.05 7.05
CA LEU A 14 2.40 -17.03 8.01
C LEU A 14 1.23 -17.78 8.68
N LEU A 15 0.16 -17.07 9.05
CA LEU A 15 -1.08 -17.66 9.59
C LEU A 15 -1.77 -18.56 8.56
N ALA A 16 -1.87 -18.14 7.31
CA ALA A 16 -2.44 -18.94 6.23
C ALA A 16 -1.58 -20.18 5.94
N CYS A 17 -0.25 -20.06 5.98
CA CYS A 17 0.68 -21.16 5.82
C CYS A 17 0.59 -22.16 6.99
N LEU A 18 0.47 -21.67 8.22
CA LEU A 18 0.29 -22.49 9.43
C LEU A 18 -1.06 -23.22 9.44
N PHE A 19 -2.12 -22.55 9.00
CA PHE A 19 -3.43 -23.16 8.84
C PHE A 19 -3.41 -24.29 7.81
N ASN A 20 -2.79 -24.04 6.65
CA ASN A 20 -2.71 -25.00 5.57
C ASN A 20 -1.77 -26.19 5.93
N ALA A 21 -0.68 -25.96 6.65
CA ALA A 21 0.29 -27.00 6.99
C ALA A 21 -0.11 -27.85 8.20
N LEU A 22 -0.81 -27.28 9.20
CA LEU A 22 -1.08 -27.95 10.47
C LEU A 22 -2.56 -28.37 10.62
N ILE A 23 -3.51 -27.52 10.24
CA ILE A 23 -4.93 -27.77 10.53
C ILE A 23 -5.58 -28.61 9.43
N LEU A 24 -5.32 -28.29 8.18
CA LEU A 24 -5.94 -28.97 7.04
C LEU A 24 -5.62 -30.47 6.97
N PRO A 25 -4.36 -30.95 7.07
CA PRO A 25 -4.05 -32.38 6.98
C PRO A 25 -4.60 -33.16 8.18
N ASN A 26 -4.63 -32.57 9.38
CA ASN A 26 -5.20 -33.22 10.55
C ASN A 26 -6.72 -33.36 10.45
N MET A 27 -7.41 -32.38 9.86
CA MET A 27 -8.85 -32.49 9.59
C MET A 27 -9.18 -33.56 8.55
N ILE A 28 -8.33 -33.73 7.55
CA ILE A 28 -8.52 -34.75 6.49
C ILE A 28 -8.29 -36.14 7.04
N THR A 29 -7.26 -36.35 7.86
CA THR A 29 -7.01 -37.63 8.52
C THR A 29 -8.16 -38.02 9.45
N LEU A 30 -8.76 -37.06 10.14
CA LEU A 30 -9.98 -37.29 10.93
C LEU A 30 -11.17 -37.69 10.04
N LEU A 31 -11.39 -37.03 8.90
CA LEU A 31 -12.46 -37.36 7.95
C LEU A 31 -12.27 -38.73 7.30
N MET A 32 -11.03 -39.11 6.94
CA MET A 32 -10.72 -40.44 6.42
C MET A 32 -10.94 -41.55 7.44
N GLY A 33 -10.75 -41.28 8.73
CA GLY A 33 -11.02 -42.23 9.81
C GLY A 33 -12.50 -42.62 9.96
N PHE A 34 -13.42 -41.83 9.41
CA PHE A 34 -14.86 -42.10 9.45
C PHE A 34 -15.41 -42.94 8.27
N GLN A 35 -14.57 -43.55 7.44
CA GLN A 35 -14.93 -44.41 6.28
C GLN A 35 -16.06 -43.87 5.37
N LEU A 36 -16.10 -42.57 5.20
CA LEU A 36 -17.07 -41.90 4.35
C LEU A 36 -16.77 -42.19 2.87
N LYS A 37 -17.80 -42.36 2.04
CA LYS A 37 -17.69 -42.28 0.58
C LYS A 37 -17.22 -40.88 0.19
N THR A 38 -15.90 -40.71 0.09
CA THR A 38 -15.23 -39.43 0.09
C THR A 38 -14.89 -38.92 -1.31
N ASP A 39 -15.39 -39.52 -2.39
CA ASP A 39 -15.01 -39.19 -3.75
C ASP A 39 -15.19 -37.69 -4.06
N HIS A 40 -16.31 -37.09 -3.66
CA HIS A 40 -16.55 -35.66 -3.82
C HIS A 40 -15.72 -34.79 -2.87
N LEU A 41 -15.41 -35.27 -1.66
CA LEU A 41 -14.61 -34.54 -0.68
C LEU A 41 -13.13 -34.56 -1.03
N LEU A 42 -12.61 -35.61 -1.64
CA LEU A 42 -11.26 -35.70 -2.13
C LEU A 42 -11.03 -34.74 -3.30
N VAL A 43 -11.96 -34.66 -4.25
CA VAL A 43 -11.86 -33.69 -5.36
C VAL A 43 -11.94 -32.24 -4.83
N MET A 44 -12.86 -31.96 -3.90
CA MET A 44 -12.92 -30.64 -3.25
C MET A 44 -11.63 -30.30 -2.51
N HIS A 45 -11.02 -31.27 -1.84
CA HIS A 45 -9.77 -31.07 -1.14
C HIS A 45 -8.62 -30.74 -2.11
N GLU A 46 -8.47 -31.48 -3.19
CA GLU A 46 -7.46 -31.20 -4.21
C GLU A 46 -7.63 -29.79 -4.79
N VAL A 47 -8.87 -29.41 -5.13
CA VAL A 47 -9.15 -28.05 -5.66
C VAL A 47 -8.82 -26.97 -4.63
N ILE A 48 -9.18 -27.15 -3.37
CA ILE A 48 -8.85 -26.19 -2.30
C ILE A 48 -7.34 -26.09 -2.10
N GLN A 49 -6.64 -27.22 -2.13
CA GLN A 49 -5.18 -27.23 -1.99
C GLN A 49 -4.49 -26.48 -3.15
N TRP A 50 -4.90 -26.74 -4.38
CA TRP A 50 -4.40 -26.03 -5.57
C TRP A 50 -4.64 -24.51 -5.49
N ILE A 51 -5.82 -24.09 -5.05
CA ILE A 51 -6.15 -22.69 -4.86
C ILE A 51 -5.28 -22.06 -3.75
N ALA A 52 -5.09 -22.78 -2.65
CA ALA A 52 -4.27 -22.30 -1.54
C ALA A 52 -2.79 -22.16 -1.93
N GLU A 53 -2.23 -23.12 -2.65
CA GLU A 53 -0.87 -23.08 -3.17
C GLU A 53 -0.69 -21.94 -4.18
N PHE A 54 -1.62 -21.76 -5.11
CA PHE A 54 -1.59 -20.68 -6.08
C PHE A 54 -1.65 -19.31 -5.41
N LEU A 55 -2.51 -19.13 -4.39
CA LEU A 55 -2.57 -17.91 -3.59
C LEU A 55 -1.27 -17.67 -2.82
N LEU A 56 -0.67 -18.71 -2.26
CA LEU A 56 0.59 -18.61 -1.52
C LEU A 56 1.73 -18.19 -2.43
N TRP A 57 1.91 -18.84 -3.56
CA TRP A 57 2.93 -18.48 -4.55
C TRP A 57 2.68 -17.09 -5.14
N GLY A 58 1.43 -16.74 -5.42
CA GLY A 58 1.03 -15.41 -5.89
C GLY A 58 1.39 -14.32 -4.87
N THR A 59 1.17 -14.56 -3.57
CA THR A 59 1.54 -13.61 -2.52
C THR A 59 3.04 -13.45 -2.34
N VAL A 60 3.81 -14.54 -2.42
CA VAL A 60 5.28 -14.51 -2.37
C VAL A 60 5.85 -13.73 -3.56
N LEU A 61 5.34 -13.99 -4.76
CA LEU A 61 5.78 -13.31 -5.98
C LEU A 61 5.46 -11.83 -5.92
N LEU A 62 4.26 -11.47 -5.49
CA LEU A 62 3.85 -10.07 -5.30
C LEU A 62 4.71 -9.36 -4.25
N PHE A 63 5.06 -10.05 -3.16
CA PHE A 63 5.97 -9.52 -2.14
C PHE A 63 7.36 -9.26 -2.71
N LEU A 64 7.91 -10.18 -3.50
CA LEU A 64 9.20 -10.01 -4.17
C LEU A 64 9.19 -8.83 -5.15
N ILE A 65 8.13 -8.68 -5.96
CA ILE A 65 7.97 -7.54 -6.87
C ILE A 65 7.92 -6.22 -6.09
N VAL A 66 7.18 -6.16 -4.99
CA VAL A 66 7.10 -4.96 -4.15
C VAL A 66 8.45 -4.65 -3.50
N MET A 67 9.17 -5.66 -3.02
CA MET A 67 10.50 -5.47 -2.43
C MET A 67 11.51 -4.93 -3.44
N THR A 68 11.55 -5.47 -4.65
CA THR A 68 12.45 -4.99 -5.72
C THR A 68 12.06 -3.59 -6.21
N ALA A 69 10.76 -3.28 -6.30
CA ALA A 69 10.27 -1.96 -6.68
C ALA A 69 10.58 -0.88 -5.62
N LEU A 70 10.68 -1.26 -4.35
CA LEU A 70 10.99 -0.35 -3.24
C LEU A 70 12.50 -0.21 -2.96
N GLU A 71 13.36 -0.94 -3.65
CA GLU A 71 14.81 -0.72 -3.55
C GLU A 71 15.17 0.71 -3.98
N LYS A 72 16.08 1.35 -3.23
CA LYS A 72 16.50 2.74 -3.47
C LYS A 72 16.96 3.00 -4.90
N LYS A 73 17.49 1.97 -5.57
CA LYS A 73 17.99 2.06 -6.95
C LYS A 73 16.86 2.17 -7.99
N HIS A 74 15.70 1.55 -7.72
CA HIS A 74 14.59 1.48 -8.67
C HIS A 74 13.40 2.38 -8.29
N ILE A 75 13.40 2.93 -7.06
CA ILE A 75 12.27 3.69 -6.51
C ILE A 75 11.91 4.92 -7.35
N VAL A 76 12.90 5.60 -7.94
CA VAL A 76 12.67 6.79 -8.80
C VAL A 76 11.99 6.37 -10.11
N ASN A 77 12.49 5.31 -10.76
CA ASN A 77 11.89 4.79 -11.99
C ASN A 77 10.46 4.28 -11.75
N THR A 78 10.26 3.58 -10.65
CA THR A 78 8.93 3.12 -10.21
C THR A 78 8.01 4.31 -9.93
N TYR A 79 8.51 5.35 -9.27
CA TYR A 79 7.77 6.59 -9.04
C TYR A 79 7.34 7.24 -10.36
N CYS A 80 8.27 7.44 -11.31
CA CYS A 80 7.96 8.04 -12.60
C CYS A 80 6.93 7.23 -13.40
N LEU A 81 7.05 5.90 -13.39
CA LEU A 81 6.11 5.01 -14.08
C LEU A 81 4.71 5.08 -13.44
N VAL A 82 4.64 5.03 -12.11
CA VAL A 82 3.38 5.12 -11.36
C VAL A 82 2.76 6.50 -11.53
N ALA A 83 3.54 7.57 -11.47
CA ALA A 83 3.05 8.94 -11.61
C ALA A 83 2.48 9.22 -13.00
N LYS A 84 3.08 8.66 -14.05
CA LYS A 84 2.55 8.74 -15.43
C LYS A 84 1.23 7.98 -15.60
N ARG A 85 1.10 6.80 -15.00
CA ARG A 85 -0.07 5.92 -15.19
C ARG A 85 -1.20 6.21 -14.20
N PHE A 86 -0.85 6.56 -12.95
CA PHE A 86 -1.76 6.78 -11.83
C PHE A 86 -1.38 8.05 -11.06
N PRO A 87 -1.70 9.25 -11.59
CA PRO A 87 -1.32 10.53 -10.96
C PRO A 87 -1.93 10.72 -9.56
N ASP A 88 -3.07 10.08 -9.28
CA ASP A 88 -3.76 10.14 -7.99
C ASP A 88 -3.38 8.98 -7.06
N SER A 89 -2.23 8.33 -7.28
CA SER A 89 -1.76 7.24 -6.43
C SER A 89 -1.28 7.74 -5.07
N ILE A 90 -1.41 6.89 -4.05
CA ILE A 90 -0.92 7.16 -2.68
C ILE A 90 0.57 7.50 -2.67
N LEU A 91 1.33 6.93 -3.60
CA LEU A 91 2.76 7.16 -3.73
C LEU A 91 3.05 8.59 -4.18
N VAL A 92 2.34 9.09 -5.19
CA VAL A 92 2.45 10.48 -5.66
C VAL A 92 2.04 11.46 -4.56
N HIS A 93 0.92 11.22 -3.88
CA HIS A 93 0.48 12.03 -2.75
C HIS A 93 1.53 12.06 -1.61
N SER A 94 2.12 10.92 -1.28
CA SER A 94 3.12 10.82 -0.22
C SER A 94 4.40 11.57 -0.55
N VAL A 95 4.88 11.45 -1.79
CA VAL A 95 6.10 12.14 -2.24
C VAL A 95 5.85 13.64 -2.35
N SER A 96 4.71 14.08 -2.88
CA SER A 96 4.32 15.49 -2.95
C SER A 96 4.18 16.13 -1.58
N ALA A 97 3.57 15.42 -0.61
CA ALA A 97 3.47 15.89 0.76
C ALA A 97 4.84 16.00 1.44
N MET A 98 5.75 15.07 1.15
CA MET A 98 7.10 15.11 1.68
C MET A 98 7.90 16.27 1.08
N PHE A 99 7.78 16.51 -0.21
CA PHE A 99 8.36 17.66 -0.89
C PHE A 99 7.83 18.97 -0.28
N ALA A 100 6.51 19.11 -0.12
CA ALA A 100 5.89 20.29 0.47
C ALA A 100 6.35 20.54 1.90
N ARG A 101 6.53 19.48 2.71
CA ARG A 101 7.01 19.58 4.09
C ARG A 101 8.43 20.11 4.15
N PHE A 102 9.35 19.56 3.36
CA PHE A 102 10.73 20.05 3.31
C PHE A 102 10.79 21.47 2.76
N PHE A 103 9.99 21.77 1.74
CA PHE A 103 9.93 23.09 1.16
C PHE A 103 9.43 24.13 2.19
N LEU A 104 8.40 23.82 2.96
CA LEU A 104 7.89 24.65 4.06
C LEU A 104 8.95 24.91 5.13
N GLU A 105 9.70 23.87 5.53
CA GLU A 105 10.77 24.03 6.53
C GLU A 105 11.87 24.98 6.08
N CYS A 106 12.20 24.99 4.79
CA CYS A 106 13.15 25.92 4.23
C CYS A 106 12.60 27.33 4.15
N LEU A 107 11.31 27.50 3.79
CA LEU A 107 10.65 28.80 3.79
C LEU A 107 10.60 29.41 5.20
N LYS A 108 10.26 28.65 6.22
CA LYS A 108 10.26 29.10 7.64
C LYS A 108 11.63 29.59 8.10
N ARG A 109 12.70 29.13 7.46
CA ARG A 109 14.08 29.58 7.73
C ARG A 109 14.51 30.74 6.83
N ASN A 110 13.59 31.34 6.09
CA ASN A 110 13.86 32.40 5.12
C ASN A 110 14.92 32.03 4.05
N VAL A 111 14.98 30.75 3.67
CA VAL A 111 15.86 30.30 2.59
C VAL A 111 15.19 30.64 1.25
N SER A 112 15.96 31.22 0.33
CA SER A 112 15.43 31.51 -1.02
C SER A 112 14.96 30.24 -1.72
N THR A 113 13.95 30.35 -2.59
CA THR A 113 13.38 29.23 -3.33
C THR A 113 14.43 28.42 -4.12
N GLN A 114 15.38 29.11 -4.74
CA GLN A 114 16.45 28.48 -5.50
C GLN A 114 17.39 27.68 -4.60
N ASN A 115 17.81 28.24 -3.46
CA ASN A 115 18.63 27.53 -2.49
C ASN A 115 17.87 26.35 -1.87
N THR A 116 16.57 26.51 -1.63
CA THR A 116 15.69 25.42 -1.17
C THR A 116 15.71 24.25 -2.14
N LEU A 117 15.50 24.49 -3.42
CA LEU A 117 15.53 23.43 -4.44
C LEU A 117 16.91 22.78 -4.54
N HIS A 118 17.98 23.57 -4.46
CA HIS A 118 19.33 23.05 -4.43
C HIS A 118 19.59 22.13 -3.22
N ILE A 119 19.17 22.55 -2.02
CA ILE A 119 19.25 21.72 -0.81
C ILE A 119 18.44 20.42 -0.98
N LEU A 120 17.20 20.53 -1.47
CA LEU A 120 16.33 19.38 -1.67
C LEU A 120 16.88 18.38 -2.71
N SER A 121 17.54 18.88 -3.75
CA SER A 121 18.18 18.05 -4.78
C SER A 121 19.30 17.16 -4.22
N GLN A 122 19.92 17.56 -3.09
CA GLN A 122 21.01 16.84 -2.44
C GLN A 122 20.56 15.84 -1.36
N VAL A 123 19.28 15.75 -1.04
CA VAL A 123 18.75 14.87 0.00
C VAL A 123 18.81 13.39 -0.41
N LYS A 124 19.91 12.71 -0.10
CA LYS A 124 20.14 11.29 -0.43
C LYS A 124 19.15 10.32 0.23
N GLN A 125 18.54 10.70 1.36
CA GLN A 125 17.61 9.84 2.09
C GLN A 125 16.24 9.73 1.39
N GLN A 126 15.88 10.69 0.54
CA GLN A 126 14.59 10.78 -0.13
C GLN A 126 14.77 10.94 -1.65
N PRO A 127 15.12 9.86 -2.37
CA PRO A 127 15.51 9.93 -3.77
C PRO A 127 14.41 10.49 -4.68
N CYS A 128 13.13 10.24 -4.40
CA CYS A 128 12.01 10.78 -5.16
C CYS A 128 11.88 12.31 -5.00
N VAL A 129 12.06 12.82 -3.76
CA VAL A 129 12.03 14.27 -3.50
C VAL A 129 13.21 14.95 -4.16
N SER A 130 14.41 14.36 -4.06
CA SER A 130 15.63 14.86 -4.70
C SER A 130 15.47 14.91 -6.23
N TYR A 131 14.87 13.86 -6.83
CA TYR A 131 14.58 13.81 -8.25
C TYR A 131 13.65 14.95 -8.69
N ILE A 132 12.53 15.16 -7.98
CA ILE A 132 11.57 16.23 -8.27
C ILE A 132 12.23 17.61 -8.13
N ALA A 133 12.99 17.84 -7.04
CA ALA A 133 13.67 19.10 -6.81
C ALA A 133 14.66 19.41 -7.93
N LYS A 134 15.42 18.40 -8.40
CA LYS A 134 16.35 18.52 -9.50
C LYS A 134 15.65 18.84 -10.82
N GLU A 135 14.54 18.16 -11.12
CA GLU A 135 13.74 18.40 -12.32
C GLU A 135 13.18 19.82 -12.34
N ILE A 136 12.69 20.34 -11.19
CA ILE A 136 12.23 21.73 -11.05
C ILE A 136 13.40 22.71 -11.26
N ASP A 137 14.55 22.46 -10.64
CA ASP A 137 15.73 23.33 -10.74
C ASP A 137 16.23 23.42 -12.19
N GLU A 138 16.26 22.31 -12.92
CA GLU A 138 16.60 22.27 -14.34
C GLU A 138 15.66 23.11 -15.22
N HIS A 139 14.35 23.12 -14.92
CA HIS A 139 13.38 23.97 -15.61
C HIS A 139 13.57 25.46 -15.28
N LEU A 140 13.86 25.79 -14.02
CA LEU A 140 14.18 27.17 -13.62
C LEU A 140 15.45 27.68 -14.29
N MET A 141 16.49 26.85 -14.44
CA MET A 141 17.71 27.20 -15.15
C MET A 141 17.47 27.49 -16.65
N ARG A 142 16.40 26.94 -17.23
CA ARG A 142 15.97 27.25 -18.61
C ARG A 142 15.16 28.54 -18.70
N GLY A 143 14.96 29.26 -17.58
CA GLY A 143 14.22 30.52 -17.53
C GLY A 143 12.72 30.37 -17.40
N GLU A 144 12.22 29.16 -17.10
CA GLU A 144 10.80 28.93 -16.84
C GLU A 144 10.41 29.45 -15.45
N THR A 145 9.15 29.87 -15.28
CA THR A 145 8.65 30.25 -13.96
C THR A 145 8.53 29.04 -13.04
N LEU A 146 8.59 29.24 -11.71
CA LEU A 146 8.44 28.18 -10.72
C LEU A 146 7.16 27.36 -10.94
N ILE A 147 6.06 28.04 -11.26
CA ILE A 147 4.76 27.40 -11.49
C ILE A 147 4.79 26.52 -12.73
N GLU A 148 5.37 26.97 -13.82
CA GLU A 148 5.52 26.20 -15.06
C GLU A 148 6.45 25.00 -14.84
N ALA A 149 7.56 25.18 -14.15
CA ALA A 149 8.48 24.13 -13.78
C ALA A 149 7.77 23.02 -12.97
N ILE A 150 7.03 23.39 -11.92
CA ILE A 150 6.28 22.44 -11.08
C ILE A 150 5.15 21.76 -11.88
N GLN A 151 4.51 22.48 -12.81
CA GLN A 151 3.42 21.91 -13.62
C GLN A 151 3.89 20.80 -14.57
N LYS A 152 5.15 20.85 -15.00
CA LYS A 152 5.78 19.84 -15.86
C LYS A 152 6.26 18.62 -15.08
N THR A 153 6.47 18.75 -13.78
CA THR A 153 6.92 17.66 -12.91
C THR A 153 5.77 16.77 -12.48
N HIS A 154 6.09 15.56 -12.07
CA HIS A 154 5.12 14.53 -11.65
C HIS A 154 4.66 14.73 -10.20
N ILE A 155 4.14 15.93 -9.86
CA ILE A 155 3.64 16.31 -8.54
C ILE A 155 2.11 16.24 -8.51
N GLU A 156 1.55 16.08 -7.32
CA GLU A 156 0.12 16.11 -7.08
C GLU A 156 -0.50 17.44 -7.53
N LYS A 157 -1.60 17.37 -8.29
CA LYS A 157 -2.34 18.55 -8.77
C LYS A 157 -2.84 19.45 -7.65
N ALA A 158 -3.14 18.88 -6.47
CA ALA A 158 -3.54 19.67 -5.31
C ALA A 158 -2.40 20.57 -4.82
N LEU A 159 -1.17 20.03 -4.67
CA LEU A 159 -0.01 20.83 -4.30
C LEU A 159 0.26 21.96 -5.30
N LEU A 160 0.15 21.68 -6.60
CA LEU A 160 0.29 22.70 -7.63
C LEU A 160 -0.71 23.86 -7.46
N ARG A 161 -1.98 23.54 -7.13
CA ARG A 161 -3.00 24.58 -6.88
C ARG A 161 -2.64 25.44 -5.67
N PHE A 162 -2.21 24.85 -4.56
CA PHE A 162 -1.79 25.57 -3.37
C PHE A 162 -0.56 26.44 -3.66
N LEU A 163 0.42 25.96 -4.38
CA LEU A 163 1.59 26.74 -4.76
C LEU A 163 1.26 27.91 -5.70
N LYS A 164 0.33 27.72 -6.65
CA LYS A 164 -0.17 28.82 -7.48
C LYS A 164 -0.77 29.94 -6.64
N ILE A 165 -1.58 29.62 -5.65
CA ILE A 165 -2.17 30.62 -4.76
C ILE A 165 -1.08 31.26 -3.89
N ALA A 166 -0.15 30.45 -3.37
CA ALA A 166 0.93 30.91 -2.51
C ALA A 166 1.86 31.95 -3.17
N VAL A 167 2.12 31.80 -4.47
CA VAL A 167 2.98 32.76 -5.22
C VAL A 167 2.31 34.14 -5.33
N PHE A 168 0.97 34.19 -5.38
CA PHE A 168 0.20 35.45 -5.47
C PHE A 168 -0.23 36.00 -4.10
N SER A 169 -0.04 35.26 -3.02
CA SER A 169 -0.37 35.69 -1.66
C SER A 169 0.90 35.95 -0.85
N SER A 170 0.83 36.87 0.08
CA SER A 170 1.92 37.15 1.03
C SER A 170 2.09 36.03 2.09
N SER A 171 1.21 35.02 2.10
CA SER A 171 1.15 33.96 3.12
C SER A 171 1.43 32.56 2.52
N SER A 172 2.58 32.42 1.83
CA SER A 172 2.97 31.13 1.23
C SER A 172 3.13 29.99 2.25
N GLU A 173 3.52 30.32 3.48
CA GLU A 173 3.67 29.36 4.58
C GLU A 173 2.31 28.79 5.01
N GLU A 174 1.32 29.64 5.27
CA GLU A 174 -0.04 29.21 5.66
C GLU A 174 -0.68 28.34 4.60
N MET A 175 -0.48 28.64 3.32
CA MET A 175 -1.00 27.83 2.22
C MET A 175 -0.40 26.43 2.18
N LEU A 176 0.92 26.31 2.38
CA LEU A 176 1.58 25.00 2.44
C LEU A 176 1.19 24.22 3.71
N GLU A 177 1.04 24.91 4.85
CA GLU A 177 0.51 24.28 6.07
C GLU A 177 -0.91 23.76 5.87
N GLY A 178 -1.78 24.54 5.25
CA GLY A 178 -3.14 24.13 4.90
C GLY A 178 -3.16 22.91 3.98
N TYR A 179 -2.30 22.86 2.98
CA TYR A 179 -2.13 21.68 2.14
C TYR A 179 -1.73 20.45 2.96
N LEU A 180 -0.72 20.58 3.82
CA LEU A 180 -0.24 19.47 4.65
C LEU A 180 -1.30 18.95 5.63
N GLN A 181 -2.10 19.83 6.20
CA GLN A 181 -3.24 19.45 7.05
C GLN A 181 -4.28 18.64 6.26
N ILE A 182 -4.64 19.07 5.05
CA ILE A 182 -5.57 18.32 4.18
C ILE A 182 -5.01 16.96 3.83
N VAL A 183 -3.73 16.86 3.49
CA VAL A 183 -3.07 15.59 3.19
C VAL A 183 -3.08 14.65 4.40
N GLU A 184 -2.84 15.16 5.61
CA GLU A 184 -2.86 14.35 6.83
C GLU A 184 -4.28 13.83 7.13
N ILE A 185 -5.31 14.66 6.96
CA ILE A 185 -6.71 14.25 7.11
C ILE A 185 -7.07 13.16 6.09
N ARG A 186 -6.72 13.34 4.81
CA ARG A 186 -6.95 12.33 3.77
C ARG A 186 -6.25 11.02 4.08
N LYS A 187 -5.02 11.08 4.57
CA LYS A 187 -4.24 9.92 4.96
C LYS A 187 -4.90 9.16 6.12
N GLN A 188 -5.38 9.87 7.14
CA GLN A 188 -6.11 9.25 8.26
C GLN A 188 -7.41 8.60 7.80
N GLN A 189 -8.16 9.26 6.92
CA GLN A 189 -9.38 8.70 6.33
C GLN A 189 -9.09 7.44 5.50
N ALA A 190 -8.03 7.46 4.70
CA ALA A 190 -7.60 6.30 3.93
C ALA A 190 -7.22 5.12 4.85
N ILE A 191 -6.44 5.38 5.91
CA ILE A 191 -6.07 4.35 6.90
C ILE A 191 -7.33 3.75 7.54
N LYS A 192 -8.27 4.60 7.98
CA LYS A 192 -9.53 4.14 8.59
C LYS A 192 -10.34 3.27 7.62
N ARG A 193 -10.47 3.68 6.37
CA ARG A 193 -11.16 2.91 5.33
C ARG A 193 -10.51 1.54 5.09
N TYR A 194 -9.19 1.50 4.94
CA TYR A 194 -8.47 0.22 4.76
C TYR A 194 -8.58 -0.68 6.00
N SER A 195 -8.53 -0.12 7.20
CA SER A 195 -8.75 -0.90 8.43
C SER A 195 -10.12 -1.54 8.45
N THR A 196 -11.17 -0.83 8.04
CA THR A 196 -12.54 -1.38 7.95
C THR A 196 -12.64 -2.51 6.92
N TYR A 197 -12.01 -2.38 5.75
CA TYR A 197 -11.99 -3.45 4.76
C TYR A 197 -11.27 -4.70 5.26
N ILE A 198 -10.12 -4.53 5.93
CA ILE A 198 -9.38 -5.66 6.53
C ILE A 198 -10.23 -6.37 7.58
N GLN A 199 -10.93 -5.63 8.43
CA GLN A 199 -11.84 -6.22 9.43
C GLN A 199 -12.97 -7.00 8.78
N LEU A 200 -13.60 -6.45 7.74
CA LEU A 200 -14.68 -7.13 7.01
C LEU A 200 -14.21 -8.44 6.39
N ILE A 201 -13.07 -8.43 5.72
CA ILE A 201 -12.47 -9.64 5.14
C ILE A 201 -12.14 -10.66 6.23
N SER A 202 -11.57 -10.22 7.36
CA SER A 202 -11.23 -11.11 8.48
C SER A 202 -12.47 -11.78 9.07
N TYR A 203 -13.54 -11.03 9.27
CA TYR A 203 -14.81 -11.61 9.77
C TYR A 203 -15.42 -12.59 8.77
N SER A 204 -15.36 -12.30 7.47
CA SER A 204 -15.83 -13.22 6.42
C SER A 204 -15.06 -14.54 6.44
N VAL A 205 -13.75 -14.49 6.58
CA VAL A 205 -12.90 -15.69 6.68
C VAL A 205 -13.25 -16.51 7.93
N ILE A 206 -13.40 -15.85 9.08
CA ILE A 206 -13.78 -16.53 10.34
C ILE A 206 -15.16 -17.20 10.19
N ALA A 207 -16.13 -16.53 9.59
CA ALA A 207 -17.46 -17.09 9.36
C ALA A 207 -17.42 -18.36 8.48
N ILE A 208 -16.64 -18.33 7.40
CA ILE A 208 -16.46 -19.50 6.52
C ILE A 208 -15.83 -20.66 7.28
N VAL A 209 -14.80 -20.41 8.08
CA VAL A 209 -14.13 -21.43 8.89
C VAL A 209 -15.11 -22.03 9.91
N LEU A 210 -15.92 -21.23 10.58
CA LEU A 210 -16.91 -21.69 11.54
C LEU A 210 -17.98 -22.58 10.87
N ILE A 211 -18.47 -22.21 9.69
CA ILE A 211 -19.41 -23.04 8.92
C ILE A 211 -18.79 -24.39 8.59
N PHE A 212 -17.52 -24.40 8.18
CA PHE A 212 -16.81 -25.64 7.86
C PHE A 212 -16.64 -26.54 9.08
N VAL A 213 -16.22 -25.98 10.22
CA VAL A 213 -16.10 -26.71 11.50
C VAL A 213 -17.46 -27.27 11.93
N TYR A 214 -18.53 -26.48 11.81
CA TYR A 214 -19.88 -26.92 12.15
C TYR A 214 -20.33 -28.12 11.28
N GLN A 215 -20.09 -28.08 9.97
CA GLN A 215 -20.41 -29.17 9.06
C GLN A 215 -19.70 -30.47 9.45
N ILE A 216 -18.42 -30.38 9.80
CA ILE A 216 -17.62 -31.55 10.23
C ILE A 216 -18.16 -32.13 11.55
N LEU A 217 -18.53 -31.30 12.50
CA LEU A 217 -19.07 -31.75 13.80
C LEU A 217 -20.46 -32.39 13.68
N MET A 218 -21.27 -31.95 12.70
CA MET A 218 -22.62 -32.50 12.48
C MET A 218 -22.59 -33.82 11.66
N MET A 219 -21.52 -34.12 10.96
CA MET A 219 -21.43 -35.30 10.11
C MET A 219 -21.63 -36.63 10.85
N PRO A 220 -21.02 -36.90 12.03
CA PRO A 220 -21.28 -38.12 12.78
C PRO A 220 -22.73 -38.21 13.31
N MET A 221 -23.40 -37.10 13.62
CA MET A 221 -24.79 -37.11 14.05
C MET A 221 -25.76 -37.48 12.93
N THR A 222 -25.53 -37.02 11.72
CA THR A 222 -26.37 -37.40 10.56
C THR A 222 -26.21 -38.86 10.18
N MET A 223 -25.08 -39.50 10.50
CA MET A 223 -24.86 -40.92 10.28
C MET A 223 -25.61 -41.80 11.29
N LEU A 224 -25.63 -41.37 12.56
CA LEU A 224 -26.41 -42.10 13.62
C LEU A 224 -27.92 -42.04 13.39
N GLN A 225 -28.42 -41.03 12.65
CA GLN A 225 -29.84 -40.93 12.28
C GLN A 225 -30.24 -41.81 11.09
N ASN A 226 -29.26 -42.28 10.29
CA ASN A 226 -29.51 -43.12 9.11
C ASN A 226 -29.19 -44.62 9.35
N LEU A 227 -28.86 -44.99 10.58
CA LEU A 227 -28.75 -46.35 11.10
C LEU A 227 -30.03 -46.77 11.80
#